data_aa3f07c9c157fa02bea5cb05e08fde0d
#
_entry.id   aa3f07c9c157fa02bea5cb05e08fde0d
#
_cell.length_a   1.000
_cell.length_b   1.000
_cell.length_c   1.000
_cell.angle_alpha   90.00
_cell.angle_beta   90.00
_cell.angle_gamma   90.00
#
_symmetry.space_group_name_H-M   'P 1'
#
loop_
_entity.id
_entity.type
_entity.pdbx_description
1 polymer ?
#
loop_
_entity_poly.entity_id
_entity_poly.type
_entity_poly.pdbx_seq_one_letter_code
_entity_poly.pdbx_strand_id
1 'polypeptide(L)'
;QHMVLWLKKKWKDIVFACLITCLFLLPYITKDFLGIEHDTFFHVSRIEQLSKALQHGQFLPAIYPYENHHYGYASPLFYSDVFLIIPAILHLCGASLAFSYKCIVFIASFISSYAMIQLAMHITNKKGISYIASCAYLFSNYRITDVYVRGALGEIFAFAFLPYML
;
A
#
# COMPACT_ATOMS: atom_id res chain seq x y z
N GLN A 1 15.68 -22.15 10.17
CA GLN A 1 15.34 -23.31 9.32
C GLN A 1 13.85 -23.32 8.93
N HIS A 2 12.90 -23.12 9.87
CA HIS A 2 11.45 -23.11 9.57
C HIS A 2 11.02 -22.06 8.54
N MET A 3 11.56 -20.85 8.59
CA MET A 3 11.25 -19.77 7.63
C MET A 3 11.70 -20.10 6.21
N VAL A 4 12.87 -20.70 6.04
CA VAL A 4 13.40 -21.11 4.73
C VAL A 4 12.56 -22.22 4.11
N LEU A 5 12.11 -23.18 4.90
CA LEU A 5 11.23 -24.27 4.45
C LEU A 5 9.84 -23.75 4.08
N TRP A 6 9.31 -22.80 4.86
CA TRP A 6 8.04 -22.14 4.55
C TRP A 6 8.12 -21.35 3.24
N LEU A 7 9.17 -20.58 3.03
CA LEU A 7 9.42 -19.84 1.78
C LEU A 7 9.53 -20.79 0.57
N LYS A 8 10.24 -21.93 0.72
CA LYS A 8 10.32 -22.94 -0.35
C LYS A 8 8.97 -23.54 -0.72
N LYS A 9 8.02 -23.63 0.23
CA LYS A 9 6.68 -24.15 -0.02
C LYS A 9 5.75 -23.11 -0.66
N LYS A 10 5.95 -21.82 -0.37
CA LYS A 10 5.05 -20.72 -0.74
C LYS A 10 5.61 -19.81 -1.85
N TRP A 11 6.84 -20.04 -2.34
CA TRP A 11 7.49 -19.14 -3.28
C TRP A 11 6.67 -18.88 -4.56
N LYS A 12 5.97 -19.90 -5.08
CA LYS A 12 5.13 -19.77 -6.28
C LYS A 12 3.96 -18.79 -6.05
N ASP A 13 3.37 -18.84 -4.86
CA ASP A 13 2.26 -17.97 -4.49
C ASP A 13 2.76 -16.52 -4.33
N ILE A 14 3.96 -16.35 -3.75
CA ILE A 14 4.61 -15.04 -3.61
C ILE A 14 4.96 -14.44 -4.98
N VAL A 15 5.57 -15.25 -5.87
CA VAL A 15 5.91 -14.80 -7.23
C VAL A 15 4.66 -14.45 -8.01
N PHE A 16 3.62 -15.28 -7.94
CA PHE A 16 2.35 -14.98 -8.62
C PHE A 16 1.73 -13.67 -8.09
N ALA A 17 1.66 -13.49 -6.77
CA ALA A 17 1.14 -12.26 -6.16
C ALA A 17 1.95 -11.03 -6.59
N CYS A 18 3.28 -11.13 -6.67
CA CYS A 18 4.14 -10.07 -7.15
C CYS A 18 3.86 -9.73 -8.63
N LEU A 19 3.81 -10.73 -9.50
CA LEU A 19 3.57 -10.54 -10.92
C LEU A 19 2.20 -9.92 -11.21
N ILE A 20 1.13 -10.40 -10.55
CA ILE A 20 -0.21 -9.85 -10.77
C ILE A 20 -0.33 -8.44 -10.19
N THR A 21 0.37 -8.13 -9.11
CA THR A 21 0.44 -6.77 -8.56
C THR A 21 1.20 -5.83 -9.50
N CYS A 22 2.33 -6.27 -10.07
CA CYS A 22 3.05 -5.49 -11.08
C CYS A 22 2.14 -5.22 -12.30
N LEU A 23 1.40 -6.21 -12.76
CA LEU A 23 0.46 -6.04 -13.87
C LEU A 23 -0.67 -5.07 -13.51
N PHE A 24 -1.24 -5.20 -12.31
CA PHE A 24 -2.28 -4.30 -11.81
C PHE A 24 -1.79 -2.85 -11.73
N LEU A 25 -0.57 -2.63 -11.24
CA LEU A 25 0.01 -1.31 -11.07
C LEU A 25 0.86 -0.83 -12.27
N LEU A 26 0.81 -1.52 -13.40
CA LEU A 26 1.58 -1.16 -14.58
C LEU A 26 1.40 0.31 -15.00
N PRO A 27 0.18 0.90 -15.02
CA PRO A 27 0.00 2.32 -15.31
C PRO A 27 0.69 3.25 -14.30
N TYR A 28 0.80 2.84 -13.05
CA TYR A 28 1.52 3.59 -12.00
C TYR A 28 3.03 3.51 -12.16
N ILE A 29 3.54 2.31 -12.48
CA ILE A 29 4.99 2.05 -12.60
C ILE A 29 5.58 2.79 -13.81
N THR A 30 4.83 2.84 -14.92
CA THR A 30 5.30 3.41 -16.19
C THR A 30 5.27 4.94 -16.25
N LYS A 31 4.65 5.61 -15.28
CA LYS A 31 4.59 7.08 -15.23
C LYS A 31 5.52 7.63 -14.15
N ASP A 32 6.25 8.68 -14.47
CA ASP A 32 7.15 9.35 -13.51
C ASP A 32 6.40 10.21 -12.48
N PHE A 33 5.17 10.59 -12.77
CA PHE A 33 4.34 11.41 -11.89
C PHE A 33 3.15 10.61 -11.34
N LEU A 34 2.57 11.12 -10.26
CA LEU A 34 1.29 10.65 -9.73
C LEU A 34 0.14 11.20 -10.57
N GLY A 35 -0.93 10.42 -10.71
CA GLY A 35 -2.16 10.89 -11.32
C GLY A 35 -2.84 11.98 -10.49
N ILE A 36 -3.94 12.52 -10.98
CA ILE A 36 -4.77 13.50 -10.26
C ILE A 36 -5.90 12.70 -9.58
N GLU A 37 -5.54 11.79 -8.68
CA GLU A 37 -6.49 11.10 -7.82
C GLU A 37 -6.92 12.04 -6.67
N HIS A 38 -8.12 11.83 -6.13
CA HIS A 38 -8.74 12.72 -5.16
C HIS A 38 -7.89 12.92 -3.89
N ASP A 39 -7.38 11.82 -3.31
CA ASP A 39 -6.71 11.86 -2.00
C ASP A 39 -5.18 11.70 -2.08
N THR A 40 -4.62 11.48 -3.26
CA THR A 40 -3.19 11.23 -3.44
C THR A 40 -2.32 12.36 -2.93
N PHE A 41 -2.68 13.61 -3.27
CA PHE A 41 -1.92 14.78 -2.79
C PHE A 41 -1.96 14.91 -1.27
N PHE A 42 -3.09 14.63 -0.65
CA PHE A 42 -3.23 14.61 0.80
C PHE A 42 -2.28 13.59 1.45
N HIS A 43 -2.22 12.38 0.91
CA HIS A 43 -1.33 11.34 1.43
C HIS A 43 0.15 11.63 1.16
N VAL A 44 0.47 12.19 0.00
CA VAL A 44 1.85 12.59 -0.35
C VAL A 44 2.35 13.70 0.57
N SER A 45 1.52 14.72 0.85
CA SER A 45 1.83 15.77 1.82
C SER A 45 2.10 15.17 3.20
N ARG A 46 1.26 14.25 3.68
CA ARG A 46 1.46 13.56 4.96
C ARG A 46 2.78 12.77 5.00
N ILE A 47 3.17 12.11 3.92
CA ILE A 47 4.46 11.41 3.84
C ILE A 47 5.62 12.40 4.00
N GLU A 48 5.56 13.54 3.32
CA GLU A 48 6.56 14.60 3.44
C GLU A 48 6.64 15.15 4.86
N GLN A 49 5.49 15.48 5.46
CA GLN A 49 5.45 16.03 6.81
C GLN A 49 5.91 15.02 7.86
N LEU A 50 5.52 13.74 7.72
CA LEU A 50 6.00 12.69 8.61
C LEU A 50 7.52 12.49 8.46
N SER A 51 8.06 12.58 7.25
CA SER A 51 9.51 12.51 7.04
C SER A 51 10.24 13.64 7.76
N LYS A 52 9.74 14.88 7.69
CA LYS A 52 10.28 16.03 8.43
C LYS A 52 10.19 15.83 9.95
N ALA A 53 9.05 15.31 10.44
CA ALA A 53 8.88 15.00 11.86
C ALA A 53 9.89 13.95 12.35
N LEU A 54 10.10 12.89 11.57
CA LEU A 54 11.10 11.86 11.88
C LEU A 54 12.52 12.41 11.91
N GLN A 55 12.89 13.35 11.04
CA GLN A 55 14.19 14.04 11.09
C GLN A 55 14.41 14.78 12.42
N HIS A 56 13.33 15.29 13.03
CA HIS A 56 13.37 15.98 14.32
C HIS A 56 13.13 15.05 15.51
N GLY A 57 13.14 13.72 15.31
CA GLY A 57 12.95 12.74 16.38
C GLY A 57 11.51 12.55 16.83
N GLN A 58 10.53 13.08 16.09
CA GLN A 58 9.11 12.90 16.39
C GLN A 58 8.55 11.72 15.58
N PHE A 59 8.25 10.63 16.26
CA PHE A 59 7.87 9.37 15.60
C PHE A 59 6.40 9.34 15.13
N LEU A 60 5.48 9.91 15.89
CA LEU A 60 4.05 10.01 15.56
C LEU A 60 3.57 11.37 16.06
N PRO A 61 3.73 12.45 15.28
CA PRO A 61 3.31 13.78 15.67
C PRO A 61 1.77 13.84 15.69
N ALA A 62 1.20 14.59 16.63
CA ALA A 62 -0.23 14.87 16.66
C ALA A 62 -0.64 15.95 15.63
N ILE A 63 0.31 16.82 15.28
CA ILE A 63 0.10 17.95 14.36
C ILE A 63 1.31 18.05 13.43
N TYR A 64 1.06 18.33 12.17
CA TYR A 64 2.06 18.70 11.19
C TYR A 64 2.22 20.21 11.14
N PRO A 65 3.28 20.78 11.75
CA PRO A 65 3.38 22.23 11.96
C PRO A 65 3.62 23.03 10.68
N TYR A 66 4.12 22.43 9.63
CA TYR A 66 4.45 23.10 8.37
C TYR A 66 3.33 23.07 7.31
N GLU A 67 2.23 22.39 7.62
CA GLU A 67 1.04 22.37 6.75
C GLU A 67 0.28 23.71 6.81
N ASN A 68 -0.57 23.96 5.81
CA ASN A 68 -1.45 25.12 5.76
C ASN A 68 -0.72 26.44 6.00
N HIS A 69 0.35 26.71 5.27
CA HIS A 69 1.15 27.93 5.41
C HIS A 69 1.71 28.15 6.82
N HIS A 70 2.12 27.09 7.51
CA HIS A 70 2.63 27.07 8.89
C HIS A 70 1.58 27.29 10.00
N TYR A 71 0.28 27.25 9.68
CA TYR A 71 -0.77 27.23 10.71
C TYR A 71 -0.90 25.85 11.37
N GLY A 72 -0.34 24.83 10.73
CA GLY A 72 -0.40 23.45 11.18
C GLY A 72 -1.67 22.72 10.75
N TYR A 73 -1.60 21.39 10.76
CA TYR A 73 -2.72 20.53 10.45
C TYR A 73 -2.72 19.27 11.32
N ALA A 74 -3.84 19.03 11.99
CA ALA A 74 -3.98 17.93 12.95
C ALA A 74 -4.46 16.62 12.26
N SER A 75 -4.12 16.42 10.98
CA SER A 75 -4.52 15.20 10.26
C SER A 75 -4.11 13.89 10.94
N PRO A 76 -2.96 13.79 11.65
CA PRO A 76 -2.58 12.55 12.34
C PRO A 76 -3.56 12.12 13.44
N LEU A 77 -4.35 13.04 14.00
CA LEU A 77 -5.36 12.70 14.99
C LEU A 77 -6.58 11.97 14.39
N PHE A 78 -6.82 12.13 13.09
CA PHE A 78 -7.97 11.56 12.40
C PHE A 78 -7.60 10.42 11.45
N TYR A 79 -6.35 10.41 10.97
CA TYR A 79 -5.83 9.44 10.00
C TYR A 79 -4.54 8.83 10.54
N SER A 80 -4.50 7.52 10.70
CA SER A 80 -3.31 6.82 11.17
C SER A 80 -2.12 7.02 10.22
N ASP A 81 -0.96 7.37 10.77
CA ASP A 81 0.29 7.52 10.04
C ASP A 81 1.14 6.23 10.05
N VAL A 82 0.70 5.19 10.74
CA VAL A 82 1.48 3.94 10.90
C VAL A 82 1.92 3.37 9.54
N PHE A 83 1.01 3.36 8.56
CA PHE A 83 1.33 2.88 7.22
C PHE A 83 2.19 3.86 6.40
N LEU A 84 2.28 5.12 6.83
CA LEU A 84 3.09 6.15 6.17
C LEU A 84 4.55 6.16 6.66
N ILE A 85 4.89 5.43 7.72
CA ILE A 85 6.26 5.33 8.25
C ILE A 85 7.20 4.77 7.17
N ILE A 86 6.79 3.72 6.47
CA ILE A 86 7.62 3.10 5.42
C ILE A 86 7.93 4.09 4.29
N PRO A 87 6.95 4.73 3.63
CA PRO A 87 7.24 5.69 2.58
C PRO A 87 7.95 6.95 3.10
N ALA A 88 7.70 7.38 4.34
CA ALA A 88 8.44 8.48 4.94
C ALA A 88 9.93 8.16 5.11
N ILE A 89 10.27 6.96 5.57
CA ILE A 89 11.66 6.50 5.66
C ILE A 89 12.30 6.40 4.28
N LEU A 90 11.59 5.88 3.28
CA LEU A 90 12.09 5.83 1.90
C LEU A 90 12.42 7.23 1.39
N HIS A 91 11.55 8.21 1.66
CA HIS A 91 11.79 9.60 1.30
C HIS A 91 13.00 10.18 2.04
N LEU A 92 13.18 9.89 3.31
CA LEU A 92 14.39 10.27 4.08
C LEU A 92 15.67 9.68 3.49
N CYS A 93 15.61 8.49 2.92
CA CYS A 93 16.72 7.85 2.24
C CYS A 93 17.00 8.42 0.84
N GLY A 94 16.30 9.49 0.42
CA GLY A 94 16.50 10.17 -0.86
C GLY A 94 15.57 9.75 -1.99
N ALA A 95 14.58 8.88 -1.73
CA ALA A 95 13.57 8.55 -2.73
C ALA A 95 12.63 9.75 -2.97
N SER A 96 12.13 9.88 -4.21
CA SER A 96 11.10 10.89 -4.49
C SER A 96 9.79 10.56 -3.74
N LEU A 97 8.99 11.59 -3.42
CA LEU A 97 7.67 11.41 -2.79
C LEU A 97 6.75 10.52 -3.64
N ALA A 98 6.77 10.73 -4.95
CA ALA A 98 5.99 9.92 -5.88
C ALA A 98 6.39 8.44 -5.84
N PHE A 99 7.67 8.14 -5.82
CA PHE A 99 8.18 6.78 -5.71
C PHE A 99 7.80 6.15 -4.35
N SER A 100 7.97 6.91 -3.26
CA SER A 100 7.62 6.45 -1.91
C SER A 100 6.14 6.10 -1.78
N TYR A 101 5.26 6.93 -2.35
CA TYR A 101 3.83 6.66 -2.41
C TYR A 101 3.51 5.41 -3.25
N LYS A 102 4.11 5.28 -4.43
CA LYS A 102 3.93 4.08 -5.28
C LYS A 102 4.37 2.79 -4.59
N CYS A 103 5.46 2.85 -3.82
CA CYS A 103 5.94 1.70 -3.04
C CYS A 103 4.90 1.24 -2.01
N ILE A 104 4.26 2.16 -1.29
CA ILE A 104 3.28 1.75 -0.27
C ILE A 104 1.99 1.22 -0.90
N VAL A 105 1.55 1.77 -2.04
CA VAL A 105 0.43 1.23 -2.82
C VAL A 105 0.76 -0.17 -3.36
N PHE A 106 2.00 -0.38 -3.81
CA PHE A 106 2.47 -1.70 -4.24
C PHE A 106 2.45 -2.71 -3.09
N ILE A 107 2.99 -2.35 -1.92
CA ILE A 107 3.02 -3.21 -0.74
C ILE A 107 1.59 -3.61 -0.33
N ALA A 108 0.68 -2.66 -0.24
CA ALA A 108 -0.71 -2.93 0.13
C ALA A 108 -1.43 -3.83 -0.90
N SER A 109 -1.21 -3.58 -2.20
CA SER A 109 -1.78 -4.40 -3.27
C SER A 109 -1.20 -5.81 -3.32
N PHE A 110 0.11 -5.95 -3.05
CA PHE A 110 0.77 -7.25 -2.94
C PHE A 110 0.22 -8.07 -1.76
N ILE A 111 0.10 -7.44 -0.59
CA ILE A 111 -0.49 -8.09 0.60
C ILE A 111 -1.93 -8.55 0.30
N SER A 112 -2.71 -7.69 -0.34
CA SER A 112 -4.09 -7.96 -0.76
C SER A 112 -4.19 -9.20 -1.66
N SER A 113 -3.36 -9.24 -2.70
CA SER A 113 -3.27 -10.36 -3.65
C SER A 113 -2.86 -11.66 -2.94
N TYR A 114 -1.80 -11.60 -2.14
CA TYR A 114 -1.28 -12.75 -1.42
C TYR A 114 -2.28 -13.28 -0.37
N ALA A 115 -2.91 -12.39 0.38
CA ALA A 115 -3.93 -12.74 1.37
C ALA A 115 -5.10 -13.49 0.71
N MET A 116 -5.56 -13.00 -0.44
CA MET A 116 -6.66 -13.64 -1.18
C MET A 116 -6.27 -15.02 -1.72
N ILE A 117 -5.01 -15.22 -2.16
CA ILE A 117 -4.50 -16.54 -2.52
C ILE A 117 -4.60 -17.49 -1.32
N GLN A 118 -4.16 -17.04 -0.12
CA GLN A 118 -4.18 -17.89 1.07
C GLN A 118 -5.61 -18.24 1.50
N LEU A 119 -6.51 -17.27 1.52
CA LEU A 119 -7.93 -17.47 1.84
C LEU A 119 -8.59 -18.46 0.87
N ALA A 120 -8.49 -18.20 -0.43
CA ALA A 120 -9.09 -19.07 -1.44
C ALA A 120 -8.48 -20.47 -1.46
N MET A 121 -7.19 -20.60 -1.13
CA MET A 121 -6.53 -21.89 -0.98
C MET A 121 -7.03 -22.64 0.26
N HIS A 122 -7.29 -21.92 1.36
CA HIS A 122 -7.85 -22.50 2.57
C HIS A 122 -9.26 -23.08 2.33
N ILE A 123 -10.10 -22.33 1.61
CA ILE A 123 -11.50 -22.73 1.35
C ILE A 123 -11.59 -23.85 0.29
N THR A 124 -10.85 -23.75 -0.80
CA THR A 124 -11.05 -24.60 -1.97
C THR A 124 -10.04 -25.73 -2.09
N ASN A 125 -8.89 -25.61 -1.44
CA ASN A 125 -7.72 -26.48 -1.57
C ASN A 125 -7.24 -26.67 -3.03
N LYS A 126 -7.54 -25.68 -3.92
CA LYS A 126 -7.22 -25.73 -5.36
C LYS A 126 -6.44 -24.48 -5.77
N LYS A 127 -5.16 -24.65 -6.15
CA LYS A 127 -4.26 -23.56 -6.54
C LYS A 127 -4.79 -22.71 -7.70
N GLY A 128 -5.32 -23.33 -8.74
CA GLY A 128 -5.85 -22.58 -9.89
C GLY A 128 -6.99 -21.63 -9.49
N ILE A 129 -7.91 -22.10 -8.65
CA ILE A 129 -9.00 -21.27 -8.12
C ILE A 129 -8.45 -20.13 -7.27
N SER A 130 -7.44 -20.38 -6.44
CA SER A 130 -6.83 -19.36 -5.59
C SER A 130 -6.18 -18.24 -6.41
N TYR A 131 -5.55 -18.56 -7.52
CA TYR A 131 -4.96 -17.55 -8.41
C TYR A 131 -6.03 -16.74 -9.15
N ILE A 132 -7.09 -17.39 -9.64
CA ILE A 132 -8.22 -16.70 -10.27
C ILE A 132 -8.92 -15.77 -9.26
N ALA A 133 -9.15 -16.23 -8.04
CA ALA A 133 -9.74 -15.43 -6.97
C ALA A 133 -8.91 -14.19 -6.65
N SER A 134 -7.60 -14.33 -6.60
CA SER A 134 -6.67 -13.21 -6.39
C SER A 134 -6.73 -12.19 -7.53
N CYS A 135 -6.76 -12.67 -8.78
CA CYS A 135 -6.94 -11.79 -9.94
C CYS A 135 -8.28 -11.04 -9.86
N ALA A 136 -9.38 -11.75 -9.63
CA ALA A 136 -10.71 -11.15 -9.54
C ALA A 136 -10.80 -10.12 -8.41
N TYR A 137 -10.16 -10.41 -7.27
CA TYR A 137 -10.13 -9.50 -6.13
C TYR A 137 -9.35 -8.22 -6.44
N LEU A 138 -8.15 -8.35 -7.02
CA LEU A 138 -7.29 -7.21 -7.31
C LEU A 138 -7.84 -6.34 -8.45
N PHE A 139 -8.43 -6.96 -9.49
CA PHE A 139 -9.00 -6.27 -10.65
C PHE A 139 -10.51 -5.99 -10.50
N SER A 140 -11.07 -6.08 -9.30
CA SER A 140 -12.46 -5.68 -9.08
C SER A 140 -12.64 -4.18 -9.35
N ASN A 141 -13.79 -3.78 -9.87
CA ASN A 141 -14.09 -2.39 -10.21
C ASN A 141 -13.84 -1.43 -9.04
N TYR A 142 -14.20 -1.84 -7.83
CA TYR A 142 -13.99 -1.02 -6.65
C TYR A 142 -12.50 -0.77 -6.39
N ARG A 143 -11.67 -1.82 -6.46
CA ARG A 143 -10.21 -1.70 -6.27
C ARG A 143 -9.56 -0.82 -7.33
N ILE A 144 -9.99 -0.95 -8.58
CA ILE A 144 -9.50 -0.08 -9.68
C ILE A 144 -9.86 1.37 -9.38
N THR A 145 -11.11 1.64 -9.01
CA THR A 145 -11.56 2.99 -8.65
C THR A 145 -10.81 3.53 -7.44
N ASP A 146 -10.61 2.71 -6.42
CA ASP A 146 -9.96 3.10 -5.18
C ASP A 146 -8.48 3.49 -5.41
N VAL A 147 -7.76 2.73 -6.23
CA VAL A 147 -6.35 3.01 -6.52
C VAL A 147 -6.17 4.12 -7.56
N TYR A 148 -6.94 4.11 -8.65
CA TYR A 148 -6.68 4.96 -9.82
C TYR A 148 -7.52 6.23 -9.90
N VAL A 149 -8.60 6.33 -9.13
CA VAL A 149 -9.49 7.50 -9.15
C VAL A 149 -9.48 8.19 -7.79
N ARG A 150 -9.59 7.43 -6.71
CA ARG A 150 -9.70 7.99 -5.36
C ARG A 150 -8.34 8.20 -4.70
N GLY A 151 -7.41 7.27 -4.85
CA GLY A 151 -6.13 7.29 -4.14
C GLY A 151 -6.32 7.12 -2.61
N ALA A 152 -7.40 6.45 -2.18
CA ALA A 152 -7.81 6.33 -0.79
C ALA A 152 -6.98 5.27 -0.05
N LEU A 153 -5.79 5.65 0.41
CA LEU A 153 -4.79 4.75 0.97
C LEU A 153 -5.33 3.91 2.16
N GLY A 154 -6.22 4.49 2.97
CA GLY A 154 -6.86 3.78 4.08
C GLY A 154 -7.72 2.60 3.61
N GLU A 155 -8.49 2.78 2.56
CA GLU A 155 -9.31 1.71 1.96
C GLU A 155 -8.43 0.67 1.26
N ILE A 156 -7.38 1.12 0.56
CA ILE A 156 -6.39 0.23 -0.07
C ILE A 156 -5.81 -0.73 0.97
N PHE A 157 -5.49 -0.27 2.18
CA PHE A 157 -5.03 -1.12 3.27
C PHE A 157 -6.15 -1.96 3.88
N ALA A 158 -7.37 -1.45 4.01
CA ALA A 158 -8.50 -2.25 4.47
C ALA A 158 -8.69 -3.50 3.59
N PHE A 159 -8.62 -3.34 2.27
CA PHE A 159 -8.64 -4.47 1.33
C PHE A 159 -7.44 -5.42 1.47
N ALA A 160 -6.28 -4.93 1.92
CA ALA A 160 -5.14 -5.80 2.16
C ALA A 160 -5.37 -6.75 3.35
N PHE A 161 -6.10 -6.31 4.37
CA PHE A 161 -6.33 -7.10 5.57
C PHE A 161 -7.65 -7.89 5.56
N LEU A 162 -8.64 -7.46 4.76
CA LEU A 162 -9.96 -8.10 4.71
C LEU A 162 -9.91 -9.63 4.50
N PRO A 163 -9.11 -10.19 3.58
CA PRO A 163 -9.05 -11.65 3.41
C PRO A 163 -8.42 -12.41 4.59
N TYR A 164 -7.68 -11.73 5.48
CA TYR A 164 -7.15 -12.35 6.69
C TYR A 164 -8.16 -12.38 7.85
N MET A 165 -9.23 -11.60 7.75
CA MET A 165 -10.30 -11.54 8.75
C MET A 165 -11.38 -12.62 8.52
N LEU A 166 -11.41 -13.22 7.34
CA LEU A 166 -12.34 -14.26 6.90
C LEU A 166 -11.71 -15.64 6.97
#